data_f60cc34f14bfa7b2c598cbe81d63d1a7
#
_entry.id   f60cc34f14bfa7b2c598cbe81d63d1a7
#
_cell.length_a   1.000
_cell.length_b   1.000
_cell.length_c   1.000
_cell.angle_alpha   90.00
_cell.angle_beta   90.00
_cell.angle_gamma   90.00
#
_symmetry.space_group_name_H-M   'P 1'
#
loop_
_entity.id
_entity.type
_entity.pdbx_description
1 polymer ?
#
loop_
_entity_poly.entity_id
_entity_poly.type
_entity_poly.pdbx_seq_one_letter_code
_entity_poly.pdbx_strand_id
1 'polypeptide(L)'
;MLAVFAVKVAGSDDVDAADVATMDADRIARLRDVFWDMTTIAHRIEVIHHPGSGEGDDGWTEKNLYITVTAKTAEEMKTEYHFNRNQIAALDELLEQRDLLRELIEDAYSVSGDTAALIRSLPEDLSPEREAVVRAACSLVGKVNYFWGGKSLVIGWDARWGELRQVTAAGSSTTGTYRPYGLDCSGFVDWVFYNQSGGSYVIGHGGGATMQHSYCTDISWADAQPGDLVFYPDNSHVGIVGGRDANGELLIIHCASGYNNVVITGKEGFTSISRPRYYAE
;
A
#
# COMPACT_ATOMS: atom_id res chain seq x y z
N MET A 1 3.93 -7.21 -18.93
CA MET A 1 2.75 -6.35 -19.08
C MET A 1 3.10 -4.87 -19.05
N LEU A 2 3.64 -4.32 -17.98
CA LEU A 2 3.91 -2.87 -17.86
C LEU A 2 4.92 -2.33 -18.87
N ALA A 3 6.01 -3.06 -19.17
CA ALA A 3 6.91 -2.69 -20.24
C ALA A 3 6.21 -2.64 -21.61
N VAL A 4 5.34 -3.60 -21.89
CA VAL A 4 4.51 -3.63 -23.12
C VAL A 4 3.53 -2.45 -23.16
N PHE A 5 2.89 -2.14 -22.02
CA PHE A 5 2.01 -0.97 -21.91
C PHE A 5 2.78 0.33 -22.13
N ALA A 6 3.93 0.53 -21.47
CA ALA A 6 4.75 1.73 -21.61
C ALA A 6 5.13 1.98 -23.06
N VAL A 7 5.59 0.95 -23.78
CA VAL A 7 5.97 1.05 -25.18
C VAL A 7 4.76 1.29 -26.09
N LYS A 8 3.60 0.66 -25.79
CA LYS A 8 2.35 0.88 -26.55
C LYS A 8 1.84 2.31 -26.41
N VAL A 9 1.96 2.89 -25.22
CA VAL A 9 1.51 4.26 -24.94
C VAL A 9 2.50 5.30 -25.47
N ALA A 10 3.81 5.12 -25.26
CA ALA A 10 4.84 6.03 -25.78
C ALA A 10 4.95 6.03 -27.31
N GLY A 11 4.43 5.02 -27.99
CA GLY A 11 4.40 4.94 -29.45
C GLY A 11 3.25 5.72 -30.10
N SER A 12 2.37 6.38 -29.34
CA SER A 12 1.39 7.33 -29.86
C SER A 12 2.03 8.73 -29.85
N ASP A 13 1.99 9.43 -30.98
CA ASP A 13 2.69 10.70 -31.24
C ASP A 13 2.35 11.87 -30.28
N ASP A 14 1.53 11.65 -29.26
CA ASP A 14 1.01 12.66 -28.34
C ASP A 14 1.46 12.49 -26.85
N VAL A 15 2.46 11.67 -26.53
CA VAL A 15 2.82 11.37 -25.14
C VAL A 15 4.23 11.83 -24.80
N ASP A 16 4.35 12.84 -23.92
CA ASP A 16 5.60 13.22 -23.26
C ASP A 16 6.02 12.11 -22.26
N ALA A 17 7.32 11.83 -22.15
CA ALA A 17 7.86 10.85 -21.21
C ALA A 17 7.48 11.13 -19.74
N ALA A 18 7.27 12.40 -19.38
CA ALA A 18 6.72 12.81 -18.08
C ALA A 18 5.27 12.35 -17.86
N ASP A 19 4.53 12.12 -18.93
CA ASP A 19 3.15 11.70 -18.91
C ASP A 19 2.94 10.22 -18.56
N VAL A 20 3.94 9.38 -18.74
CA VAL A 20 3.84 7.92 -18.43
C VAL A 20 3.79 7.67 -16.92
N ALA A 21 4.27 8.61 -16.12
CA ALA A 21 4.30 8.49 -14.66
C ALA A 21 2.95 8.75 -13.96
N THR A 22 1.96 9.35 -14.65
CA THR A 22 0.64 9.62 -14.06
C THR A 22 -0.40 8.60 -14.53
N MET A 23 -0.95 7.84 -13.59
CA MET A 23 -2.00 6.84 -13.86
C MET A 23 -3.39 7.49 -13.75
N ASP A 24 -3.77 8.27 -14.77
CA ASP A 24 -5.14 8.77 -14.92
C ASP A 24 -6.12 7.67 -15.35
N ALA A 25 -7.42 7.99 -15.39
CA ALA A 25 -8.46 7.02 -15.69
C ALA A 25 -8.31 6.40 -17.11
N ASP A 26 -7.83 7.17 -18.08
CA ASP A 26 -7.64 6.69 -19.46
C ASP A 26 -6.46 5.74 -19.56
N ARG A 27 -5.37 6.00 -18.82
CA ARG A 27 -4.22 5.11 -18.75
C ARG A 27 -4.51 3.83 -17.99
N ILE A 28 -5.28 3.90 -16.92
CA ILE A 28 -5.79 2.71 -16.22
C ILE A 28 -6.64 1.86 -17.16
N ALA A 29 -7.50 2.47 -17.97
CA ALA A 29 -8.28 1.75 -18.95
C ALA A 29 -7.41 1.06 -20.01
N ARG A 30 -6.43 1.77 -20.58
CA ARG A 30 -5.46 1.21 -21.55
C ARG A 30 -4.59 0.11 -20.94
N LEU A 31 -4.16 0.25 -19.68
CA LEU A 31 -3.41 -0.79 -18.96
C LEU A 31 -4.25 -2.04 -18.78
N ARG A 32 -5.54 -1.87 -18.47
CA ARG A 32 -6.49 -2.97 -18.35
C ARG A 32 -6.70 -3.67 -19.69
N ASP A 33 -6.76 -2.93 -20.80
CA ASP A 33 -6.86 -3.51 -22.13
C ASP A 33 -5.61 -4.36 -22.45
N VAL A 34 -4.40 -3.84 -22.20
CA VAL A 34 -3.16 -4.61 -22.35
C VAL A 34 -3.14 -5.85 -21.45
N PHE A 35 -3.66 -5.74 -20.22
CA PHE A 35 -3.78 -6.88 -19.31
C PHE A 35 -4.65 -7.99 -19.93
N TRP A 36 -5.80 -7.65 -20.48
CA TRP A 36 -6.71 -8.62 -21.09
C TRP A 36 -6.20 -9.14 -22.43
N ASP A 37 -5.52 -8.32 -23.22
CA ASP A 37 -4.86 -8.79 -24.45
C ASP A 37 -3.75 -9.83 -24.15
N MET A 38 -3.08 -9.68 -23.00
CA MET A 38 -2.03 -10.59 -22.56
C MET A 38 -2.55 -11.80 -21.75
N THR A 39 -3.74 -11.74 -21.18
CA THR A 39 -4.19 -12.73 -20.19
C THR A 39 -5.40 -13.50 -20.66
N THR A 40 -5.33 -14.82 -20.59
CA THR A 40 -6.47 -15.70 -20.84
C THR A 40 -6.81 -16.47 -19.57
N ILE A 41 -8.08 -16.42 -19.16
CA ILE A 41 -8.62 -17.19 -18.04
C ILE A 41 -9.53 -18.27 -18.61
N ALA A 42 -9.17 -19.52 -18.38
CA ALA A 42 -10.00 -20.68 -18.71
C ALA A 42 -10.47 -21.38 -17.45
N HIS A 43 -11.61 -22.05 -17.52
CA HIS A 43 -12.06 -22.88 -16.41
C HIS A 43 -12.52 -24.24 -16.90
N ARG A 44 -12.40 -25.23 -16.03
CA ARG A 44 -12.91 -26.58 -16.20
C ARG A 44 -13.57 -27.03 -14.91
N ILE A 45 -14.78 -27.59 -15.02
CA ILE A 45 -15.46 -28.22 -13.90
C ILE A 45 -15.35 -29.73 -14.08
N GLU A 46 -14.83 -30.40 -13.05
CA GLU A 46 -14.82 -31.85 -12.92
C GLU A 46 -15.91 -32.27 -11.93
N VAL A 47 -16.71 -33.24 -12.33
CA VAL A 47 -17.78 -33.78 -11.49
C VAL A 47 -17.45 -35.24 -11.19
N ILE A 48 -17.25 -35.52 -9.91
CA ILE A 48 -16.95 -36.89 -9.42
C ILE A 48 -18.14 -37.37 -8.62
N HIS A 49 -18.72 -38.49 -9.04
CA HIS A 49 -19.80 -39.14 -8.33
C HIS A 49 -19.24 -40.23 -7.41
N HIS A 50 -19.48 -40.10 -6.15
CA HIS A 50 -19.16 -41.11 -5.13
C HIS A 50 -20.40 -41.92 -4.87
N PRO A 51 -20.44 -43.21 -5.27
CA PRO A 51 -21.62 -44.08 -5.03
C PRO A 51 -21.80 -44.33 -3.53
N GLY A 52 -23.04 -44.45 -3.10
CA GLY A 52 -23.36 -44.82 -1.73
C GLY A 52 -22.87 -46.24 -1.36
N SER A 53 -22.60 -46.46 -0.09
CA SER A 53 -22.01 -47.70 0.43
C SER A 53 -23.00 -48.74 0.88
N GLY A 54 -24.33 -48.48 0.81
CA GLY A 54 -25.38 -49.39 1.25
C GLY A 54 -26.79 -48.80 1.39
N GLU A 55 -27.72 -49.56 1.95
CA GLU A 55 -29.12 -49.15 2.12
C GLU A 55 -29.23 -47.90 3.02
N GLY A 56 -29.71 -46.78 2.42
CA GLY A 56 -29.84 -45.47 3.09
C GLY A 56 -28.68 -44.48 2.86
N ASP A 57 -27.69 -44.84 2.07
CA ASP A 57 -26.60 -43.93 1.64
C ASP A 57 -26.72 -43.66 0.13
N ASP A 58 -27.27 -42.50 -0.21
CA ASP A 58 -27.50 -42.08 -1.62
C ASP A 58 -26.22 -41.68 -2.33
N GLY A 59 -25.04 -41.74 -1.67
CA GLY A 59 -23.77 -41.23 -2.18
C GLY A 59 -23.74 -39.71 -2.25
N TRP A 60 -22.68 -39.18 -2.82
CA TRP A 60 -22.52 -37.71 -2.96
C TRP A 60 -21.74 -37.36 -4.23
N THR A 61 -21.83 -36.08 -4.62
CA THR A 61 -21.20 -35.56 -5.82
C THR A 61 -20.24 -34.44 -5.45
N GLU A 62 -19.01 -34.59 -5.84
CA GLU A 62 -17.97 -33.59 -5.75
C GLU A 62 -17.88 -32.78 -7.06
N LYS A 63 -17.77 -31.47 -6.94
CA LYS A 63 -17.55 -30.57 -8.08
C LYS A 63 -16.27 -29.78 -7.86
N ASN A 64 -15.25 -30.06 -8.65
CA ASN A 64 -13.97 -29.38 -8.59
C ASN A 64 -13.90 -28.35 -9.72
N LEU A 65 -13.71 -27.07 -9.36
CA LEU A 65 -13.47 -25.98 -10.31
C LEU A 65 -11.96 -25.77 -10.47
N TYR A 66 -11.46 -25.98 -11.70
CA TYR A 66 -10.09 -25.68 -12.08
C TYR A 66 -10.10 -24.38 -12.87
N ILE A 67 -9.32 -23.39 -12.41
CA ILE A 67 -9.10 -22.13 -13.11
C ILE A 67 -7.67 -22.14 -13.61
N THR A 68 -7.50 -21.94 -14.91
CA THR A 68 -6.20 -21.82 -15.56
C THR A 68 -6.02 -20.40 -16.05
N VAL A 69 -4.98 -19.73 -15.59
CA VAL A 69 -4.58 -18.39 -16.05
C VAL A 69 -3.30 -18.53 -16.85
N THR A 70 -3.33 -18.10 -18.11
CA THR A 70 -2.15 -18.05 -18.98
C THR A 70 -1.90 -16.63 -19.41
N ALA A 71 -0.62 -16.25 -19.54
CA ALA A 71 -0.21 -14.93 -19.98
C ALA A 71 0.70 -15.05 -21.21
N LYS A 72 0.46 -14.21 -22.20
CA LYS A 72 1.37 -14.03 -23.35
C LYS A 72 2.67 -13.38 -22.89
N THR A 73 3.74 -13.75 -23.50
CA THR A 73 5.07 -13.18 -23.28
C THR A 73 5.20 -11.81 -23.98
N ALA A 74 6.22 -11.06 -23.61
CA ALA A 74 6.54 -9.79 -24.28
C ALA A 74 6.86 -10.01 -25.77
N GLU A 75 7.49 -11.14 -26.13
CA GLU A 75 7.81 -11.50 -27.51
C GLU A 75 6.54 -11.73 -28.34
N GLU A 76 5.55 -12.42 -27.80
CA GLU A 76 4.26 -12.61 -28.46
C GLU A 76 3.55 -11.27 -28.68
N MET A 77 3.65 -10.35 -27.71
CA MET A 77 3.06 -9.03 -27.80
C MET A 77 3.76 -8.11 -28.82
N LYS A 78 5.07 -8.25 -29.04
CA LYS A 78 5.77 -7.55 -30.14
C LYS A 78 5.11 -7.84 -31.49
N THR A 79 4.74 -9.09 -31.72
CA THR A 79 4.06 -9.53 -32.95
C THR A 79 2.62 -9.08 -33.00
N GLU A 80 1.88 -9.24 -31.89
CA GLU A 80 0.44 -8.92 -31.82
C GLU A 80 0.16 -7.42 -31.98
N TYR A 81 1.00 -6.57 -31.39
CA TYR A 81 0.89 -5.12 -31.48
C TYR A 81 1.65 -4.53 -32.68
N HIS A 82 2.28 -5.35 -33.49
CA HIS A 82 3.06 -4.94 -34.66
C HIS A 82 4.10 -3.86 -34.32
N PHE A 83 4.82 -4.02 -33.19
CA PHE A 83 5.81 -3.05 -32.74
C PHE A 83 6.88 -2.83 -33.80
N ASN A 84 7.22 -1.56 -34.08
CA ASN A 84 8.31 -1.21 -34.95
C ASN A 84 9.68 -1.44 -34.26
N ARG A 85 10.76 -1.28 -35.04
CA ARG A 85 12.13 -1.55 -34.56
C ARG A 85 12.50 -0.75 -33.32
N ASN A 86 12.07 0.52 -33.22
CA ASN A 86 12.39 1.37 -32.07
C ASN A 86 11.59 0.94 -30.83
N GLN A 87 10.33 0.58 -31.00
CA GLN A 87 9.48 0.05 -29.94
C GLN A 87 9.99 -1.29 -29.40
N ILE A 88 10.50 -2.17 -30.30
CA ILE A 88 11.11 -3.44 -29.90
C ILE A 88 12.37 -3.17 -29.06
N ALA A 89 13.26 -2.27 -29.53
CA ALA A 89 14.47 -1.92 -28.79
C ALA A 89 14.17 -1.33 -27.42
N ALA A 90 13.20 -0.42 -27.32
CA ALA A 90 12.75 0.16 -26.04
C ALA A 90 12.15 -0.90 -25.10
N LEU A 91 11.38 -1.85 -25.65
CA LEU A 91 10.84 -2.94 -24.84
C LEU A 91 11.93 -3.86 -24.29
N ASP A 92 12.93 -4.19 -25.12
CA ASP A 92 14.06 -5.03 -24.71
C ASP A 92 14.88 -4.35 -23.62
N GLU A 93 15.18 -3.04 -23.76
CA GLU A 93 15.85 -2.24 -22.75
C GLU A 93 15.07 -2.22 -21.42
N LEU A 94 13.76 -2.00 -21.47
CA LEU A 94 12.91 -2.04 -20.27
C LEU A 94 12.86 -3.42 -19.60
N LEU A 95 12.96 -4.49 -20.39
CA LEU A 95 12.98 -5.87 -19.87
C LEU A 95 14.35 -6.22 -19.24
N GLU A 96 15.45 -5.65 -19.75
CA GLU A 96 16.78 -5.77 -19.15
C GLU A 96 16.85 -5.03 -17.80
N GLN A 97 16.12 -3.92 -17.66
CA GLN A 97 16.01 -3.14 -16.41
C GLN A 97 14.84 -3.60 -15.54
N ARG A 98 14.54 -4.88 -15.53
CA ARG A 98 13.37 -5.46 -14.87
C ARG A 98 13.25 -5.10 -13.39
N ASP A 99 14.37 -5.04 -12.67
CA ASP A 99 14.40 -4.73 -11.25
C ASP A 99 14.04 -3.25 -11.01
N LEU A 100 14.53 -2.33 -11.85
CA LEU A 100 14.15 -0.92 -11.82
C LEU A 100 12.67 -0.73 -12.16
N LEU A 101 12.16 -1.45 -13.16
CA LEU A 101 10.71 -1.46 -13.47
C LEU A 101 9.89 -1.98 -12.32
N ARG A 102 10.37 -2.99 -11.59
CA ARG A 102 9.70 -3.55 -10.43
C ARG A 102 9.65 -2.53 -9.29
N GLU A 103 10.74 -1.84 -9.02
CA GLU A 103 10.84 -0.77 -8.04
C GLU A 103 9.88 0.39 -8.39
N LEU A 104 9.89 0.86 -9.64
CA LEU A 104 8.96 1.88 -10.15
C LEU A 104 7.49 1.43 -10.07
N ILE A 105 7.22 0.14 -10.25
CA ILE A 105 5.89 -0.45 -10.13
C ILE A 105 5.47 -0.55 -8.66
N GLU A 106 6.35 -1.03 -7.79
CA GLU A 106 6.09 -1.09 -6.36
C GLU A 106 5.82 0.31 -5.82
N ASP A 107 6.54 1.33 -6.26
CA ASP A 107 6.27 2.73 -5.97
C ASP A 107 4.94 3.21 -6.58
N ALA A 108 4.64 2.92 -7.84
CA ALA A 108 3.42 3.35 -8.51
C ALA A 108 2.15 2.59 -8.05
N TYR A 109 2.25 1.29 -7.75
CA TYR A 109 1.14 0.49 -7.22
C TYR A 109 0.94 0.63 -5.72
N SER A 110 1.95 1.13 -5.00
CA SER A 110 1.81 1.41 -3.57
C SER A 110 0.94 2.63 -3.30
N VAL A 111 0.70 3.47 -4.30
CA VAL A 111 0.15 4.80 -4.10
C VAL A 111 -1.23 4.90 -4.74
N SER A 112 -2.29 4.96 -3.93
CA SER A 112 -3.61 5.41 -4.39
C SER A 112 -3.48 6.82 -5.02
N GLY A 113 -4.40 7.22 -5.89
CA GLY A 113 -4.37 8.56 -6.49
C GLY A 113 -4.17 9.68 -5.46
N ASP A 114 -4.78 9.53 -4.27
CA ASP A 114 -4.68 10.47 -3.16
C ASP A 114 -3.26 10.49 -2.55
N THR A 115 -2.63 9.32 -2.43
CA THR A 115 -1.26 9.19 -1.91
C THR A 115 -0.23 9.80 -2.88
N ALA A 116 -0.39 9.58 -4.19
CA ALA A 116 0.47 10.20 -5.20
C ALA A 116 0.33 11.72 -5.21
N ALA A 117 -0.90 12.23 -5.07
CA ALA A 117 -1.15 13.66 -4.94
C ALA A 117 -0.48 14.23 -3.68
N LEU A 118 -0.60 13.54 -2.55
CA LEU A 118 0.04 13.93 -1.29
C LEU A 118 1.56 14.00 -1.43
N ILE A 119 2.21 12.96 -1.97
CA ILE A 119 3.66 12.93 -2.16
C ILE A 119 4.14 14.06 -3.08
N ARG A 120 3.40 14.35 -4.16
CA ARG A 120 3.72 15.47 -5.06
C ARG A 120 3.53 16.85 -4.42
N SER A 121 2.69 16.96 -3.40
CA SER A 121 2.44 18.21 -2.67
C SER A 121 3.42 18.48 -1.53
N LEU A 122 4.38 17.57 -1.28
CA LEU A 122 5.40 17.78 -0.26
C LEU A 122 6.26 19.01 -0.60
N PRO A 123 6.67 19.82 0.41
CA PRO A 123 7.58 20.94 0.19
C PRO A 123 8.90 20.49 -0.43
N GLU A 124 9.43 21.24 -1.39
CA GLU A 124 10.71 20.94 -2.05
C GLU A 124 11.92 21.04 -1.09
N ASP A 125 11.78 21.81 -0.01
CA ASP A 125 12.78 22.00 1.04
C ASP A 125 12.59 21.06 2.25
N LEU A 126 11.67 20.07 2.15
CA LEU A 126 11.46 19.08 3.19
C LEU A 126 12.71 18.22 3.37
N SER A 127 13.09 17.98 4.66
CA SER A 127 14.28 17.13 4.90
C SER A 127 14.06 15.70 4.38
N PRO A 128 15.13 15.03 3.89
CA PRO A 128 15.04 13.67 3.36
C PRO A 128 14.44 12.66 4.37
N GLU A 129 14.72 12.84 5.66
CA GLU A 129 14.21 11.96 6.72
C GLU A 129 12.69 12.10 6.87
N ARG A 130 12.16 13.33 6.77
CA ARG A 130 10.72 13.60 6.83
C ARG A 130 10.01 13.07 5.58
N GLU A 131 10.57 13.33 4.42
CA GLU A 131 10.05 12.79 3.15
C GLU A 131 9.99 11.26 3.20
N ALA A 132 11.05 10.60 3.67
CA ALA A 132 11.13 9.16 3.79
C ALA A 132 10.06 8.60 4.75
N VAL A 133 9.81 9.26 5.89
CA VAL A 133 8.74 8.89 6.83
C VAL A 133 7.37 8.98 6.17
N VAL A 134 7.07 10.07 5.45
CA VAL A 134 5.78 10.23 4.76
C VAL A 134 5.62 9.19 3.64
N ARG A 135 6.66 8.96 2.84
CA ARG A 135 6.63 7.93 1.78
C ARG A 135 6.39 6.53 2.35
N ALA A 136 7.07 6.18 3.46
CA ALA A 136 6.86 4.90 4.15
C ALA A 136 5.42 4.78 4.69
N ALA A 137 4.89 5.83 5.30
CA ALA A 137 3.50 5.87 5.78
C ALA A 137 2.51 5.69 4.62
N CYS A 138 2.72 6.40 3.51
CA CYS A 138 1.93 6.31 2.29
C CYS A 138 1.95 4.91 1.67
N SER A 139 3.05 4.17 1.76
CA SER A 139 3.19 2.84 1.18
C SER A 139 2.20 1.81 1.75
N LEU A 140 1.65 2.05 2.94
CA LEU A 140 0.70 1.17 3.62
C LEU A 140 -0.77 1.57 3.44
N VAL A 141 -1.06 2.75 2.87
CA VAL A 141 -2.44 3.24 2.68
C VAL A 141 -3.24 2.27 1.81
N GLY A 142 -4.40 1.85 2.29
CA GLY A 142 -5.29 0.91 1.62
C GLY A 142 -4.86 -0.56 1.65
N LYS A 143 -3.69 -0.89 2.26
CA LYS A 143 -3.08 -2.22 2.15
C LYS A 143 -3.00 -3.00 3.45
N VAL A 144 -2.99 -2.33 4.59
CA VAL A 144 -2.78 -2.98 5.89
C VAL A 144 -4.00 -2.77 6.76
N ASN A 145 -4.62 -3.88 7.18
CA ASN A 145 -5.79 -3.88 8.04
C ASN A 145 -5.49 -3.32 9.43
N TYR A 146 -6.51 -2.75 10.05
CA TYR A 146 -6.44 -2.44 11.48
C TYR A 146 -6.55 -3.72 12.31
N PHE A 147 -5.60 -3.93 13.21
CA PHE A 147 -5.60 -5.05 14.13
C PHE A 147 -5.21 -4.56 15.53
N TRP A 148 -6.12 -4.66 16.49
CA TRP A 148 -5.87 -4.19 17.85
C TRP A 148 -4.70 -4.92 18.51
N GLY A 149 -3.69 -4.17 18.95
CA GLY A 149 -2.42 -4.71 19.45
C GLY A 149 -1.46 -5.17 18.33
N GLY A 150 -1.79 -4.91 17.07
CA GLY A 150 -0.96 -5.27 15.93
C GLY A 150 0.32 -4.45 15.86
N LYS A 151 1.44 -5.15 15.77
CA LYS A 151 2.80 -4.59 15.70
C LYS A 151 3.65 -5.34 14.69
N SER A 152 4.56 -4.65 14.04
CA SER A 152 5.58 -5.25 13.18
C SER A 152 6.92 -4.56 13.37
N LEU A 153 7.97 -5.36 13.48
CA LEU A 153 9.39 -4.95 13.48
C LEU A 153 10.11 -5.56 12.28
N VAL A 154 9.37 -5.85 11.21
CA VAL A 154 9.93 -6.33 9.96
C VAL A 154 10.35 -5.12 9.14
N ILE A 155 11.57 -5.14 8.62
CA ILE A 155 11.99 -4.17 7.60
C ILE A 155 11.34 -4.56 6.28
N GLY A 156 10.62 -3.63 5.69
CA GLY A 156 9.80 -3.87 4.50
C GLY A 156 8.44 -4.53 4.83
N TRP A 157 7.87 -5.22 3.86
CA TRP A 157 6.56 -5.84 3.96
C TRP A 157 6.55 -7.02 4.95
N ASP A 158 5.62 -7.01 5.90
CA ASP A 158 5.43 -8.14 6.81
C ASP A 158 4.48 -9.17 6.17
N ALA A 159 5.00 -10.34 5.85
CA ALA A 159 4.24 -11.40 5.17
C ALA A 159 3.04 -11.93 6.01
N ARG A 160 2.99 -11.61 7.30
CA ARG A 160 1.88 -11.99 8.19
C ARG A 160 0.63 -11.11 8.00
N TRP A 161 0.75 -9.94 7.39
CA TRP A 161 -0.40 -9.05 7.18
C TRP A 161 -1.42 -9.72 6.25
N GLY A 162 -2.69 -9.67 6.66
CA GLY A 162 -3.81 -10.33 6.00
C GLY A 162 -4.10 -11.76 6.48
N GLU A 163 -3.18 -12.42 7.21
CA GLU A 163 -3.47 -13.73 7.81
C GLU A 163 -4.54 -13.61 8.89
N LEU A 164 -5.47 -14.56 8.94
CA LEU A 164 -6.45 -14.62 10.04
C LEU A 164 -5.77 -14.97 11.35
N ARG A 165 -5.79 -14.04 12.31
CA ARG A 165 -5.22 -14.19 13.64
C ARG A 165 -6.21 -13.77 14.71
N GLN A 166 -6.11 -14.39 15.88
CA GLN A 166 -6.92 -14.01 17.04
C GLN A 166 -6.37 -12.71 17.66
N VAL A 167 -7.24 -11.73 17.89
CA VAL A 167 -6.93 -10.52 18.66
C VAL A 167 -6.79 -10.91 20.12
N THR A 168 -5.56 -10.91 20.65
CA THR A 168 -5.25 -11.30 22.03
C THR A 168 -5.07 -10.12 22.97
N ALA A 169 -4.79 -8.93 22.45
CA ALA A 169 -4.65 -7.73 23.26
C ALA A 169 -5.97 -7.36 23.92
N ALA A 170 -5.95 -7.07 25.21
CA ALA A 170 -7.12 -6.66 25.99
C ALA A 170 -7.54 -5.22 25.67
N GLY A 171 -8.78 -4.86 26.00
CA GLY A 171 -9.25 -3.46 25.91
C GLY A 171 -9.94 -3.07 24.61
N SER A 172 -10.28 -4.03 23.74
CA SER A 172 -11.07 -3.78 22.53
C SER A 172 -12.29 -4.68 22.47
N SER A 173 -13.36 -4.22 21.82
CA SER A 173 -14.53 -5.05 21.48
C SER A 173 -14.19 -6.18 20.50
N THR A 174 -13.03 -6.12 19.85
CA THR A 174 -12.53 -7.16 18.94
C THR A 174 -11.69 -8.22 19.64
N THR A 175 -11.34 -8.03 20.92
CA THR A 175 -10.55 -9.01 21.70
C THR A 175 -11.23 -10.38 21.68
N GLY A 176 -10.46 -11.43 21.39
CA GLY A 176 -10.95 -12.81 21.25
C GLY A 176 -11.50 -13.18 19.86
N THR A 177 -11.74 -12.20 18.97
CA THR A 177 -12.20 -12.48 17.59
C THR A 177 -11.02 -12.74 16.65
N TYR A 178 -11.27 -13.44 15.55
CA TYR A 178 -10.30 -13.62 14.46
C TYR A 178 -10.46 -12.52 13.43
N ARG A 179 -9.37 -11.88 13.08
CA ARG A 179 -9.29 -10.76 12.12
C ARG A 179 -8.07 -10.90 11.22
N PRO A 180 -8.09 -10.35 9.99
CA PRO A 180 -6.89 -10.19 9.19
C PRO A 180 -5.83 -9.42 10.00
N TYR A 181 -4.64 -10.02 10.17
CA TYR A 181 -3.56 -9.40 10.92
C TYR A 181 -3.08 -8.13 10.23
N GLY A 182 -2.71 -7.15 11.01
CA GLY A 182 -2.25 -5.85 10.55
C GLY A 182 -1.65 -5.05 11.70
N LEU A 183 -1.88 -3.76 11.71
CA LEU A 183 -1.31 -2.81 12.67
C LEU A 183 -2.43 -2.10 13.44
N ASP A 184 -2.18 -1.73 14.69
CA ASP A 184 -2.97 -0.68 15.34
C ASP A 184 -2.37 0.71 15.03
N CYS A 185 -2.97 1.79 15.55
CA CYS A 185 -2.51 3.15 15.27
C CYS A 185 -1.05 3.37 15.64
N SER A 186 -0.64 2.95 16.84
CA SER A 186 0.74 3.10 17.30
C SER A 186 1.69 2.08 16.64
N GLY A 187 1.19 0.89 16.28
CA GLY A 187 1.96 -0.09 15.50
C GLY A 187 2.31 0.39 14.12
N PHE A 188 1.41 1.15 13.49
CA PHE A 188 1.68 1.82 12.23
C PHE A 188 2.82 2.83 12.35
N VAL A 189 2.77 3.71 13.36
CA VAL A 189 3.84 4.69 13.62
C VAL A 189 5.16 3.99 13.96
N ASP A 190 5.13 2.96 14.84
CA ASP A 190 6.31 2.16 15.16
C ASP A 190 6.95 1.56 13.91
N TRP A 191 6.18 0.96 13.02
CA TRP A 191 6.69 0.35 11.79
C TRP A 191 7.32 1.38 10.85
N VAL A 192 6.66 2.52 10.65
CA VAL A 192 7.16 3.59 9.77
C VAL A 192 8.53 4.09 10.25
N PHE A 193 8.64 4.48 11.52
CA PHE A 193 9.90 5.01 12.06
C PHE A 193 10.97 3.94 12.19
N TYR A 194 10.60 2.70 12.53
CA TYR A 194 11.53 1.58 12.58
C TYR A 194 12.15 1.29 11.22
N ASN A 195 11.37 1.29 10.16
CA ASN A 195 11.85 1.10 8.80
C ASN A 195 12.77 2.27 8.35
N GLN A 196 12.36 3.51 8.62
CA GLN A 196 13.14 4.68 8.20
C GLN A 196 14.43 4.90 8.99
N SER A 197 14.50 4.39 10.19
CA SER A 197 15.72 4.45 11.02
C SER A 197 16.66 3.25 10.86
N GLY A 198 16.39 2.36 9.89
CA GLY A 198 17.18 1.14 9.68
C GLY A 198 17.09 0.13 10.82
N GLY A 199 15.92 0.04 11.49
CA GLY A 199 15.66 -0.91 12.56
C GLY A 199 15.96 -0.39 13.98
N SER A 200 15.94 0.92 14.18
CA SER A 200 16.14 1.55 15.52
C SER A 200 14.82 2.04 16.12
N TYR A 201 14.72 2.03 17.46
CA TYR A 201 13.52 2.45 18.19
C TYR A 201 13.50 3.97 18.45
N VAL A 202 13.58 4.76 17.40
CA VAL A 202 13.71 6.24 17.49
C VAL A 202 12.47 6.95 17.99
N ILE A 203 11.30 6.27 17.98
CA ILE A 203 10.03 6.78 18.51
C ILE A 203 9.53 5.96 19.72
N GLY A 204 10.40 5.18 20.36
CA GLY A 204 10.04 4.20 21.37
C GLY A 204 9.52 2.90 20.76
N HIS A 205 9.14 1.96 21.64
CA HIS A 205 8.58 0.67 21.22
C HIS A 205 7.70 0.08 22.31
N GLY A 206 6.52 -0.41 21.94
CA GLY A 206 5.66 -1.22 22.80
C GLY A 206 4.78 -0.45 23.80
N GLY A 207 4.99 0.84 24.01
CA GLY A 207 4.23 1.67 24.96
C GLY A 207 3.03 2.40 24.35
N GLY A 208 2.64 2.10 23.12
CA GLY A 208 1.54 2.74 22.43
C GLY A 208 1.77 4.22 22.13
N ALA A 209 0.68 4.95 21.80
CA ALA A 209 0.76 6.36 21.44
C ALA A 209 1.30 7.25 22.58
N THR A 210 1.05 6.91 23.84
CA THR A 210 1.60 7.64 24.98
C THR A 210 3.13 7.57 25.02
N MET A 211 3.72 6.38 24.76
CA MET A 211 5.17 6.25 24.64
C MET A 211 5.69 7.10 23.48
N GLN A 212 5.08 7.01 22.31
CA GLN A 212 5.50 7.75 21.12
C GLN A 212 5.44 9.26 21.35
N HIS A 213 4.40 9.76 22.03
CA HIS A 213 4.29 11.16 22.40
C HIS A 213 5.47 11.60 23.30
N SER A 214 5.90 10.74 24.23
CA SER A 214 7.05 11.05 25.10
C SER A 214 8.39 11.19 24.37
N TYR A 215 8.50 10.72 23.13
CA TYR A 215 9.65 10.91 22.24
C TYR A 215 9.56 12.17 21.37
N CYS A 216 8.50 12.95 21.52
CA CYS A 216 8.24 14.17 20.74
C CYS A 216 8.40 15.42 21.62
N THR A 217 8.38 16.57 20.98
CA THR A 217 8.27 17.90 21.56
C THR A 217 6.97 18.52 21.02
N ASP A 218 6.11 19.02 21.90
CA ASP A 218 4.86 19.66 21.51
C ASP A 218 5.13 20.92 20.67
N ILE A 219 4.36 21.09 19.62
CA ILE A 219 4.42 22.25 18.73
C ILE A 219 3.04 22.84 18.49
N SER A 220 2.98 24.01 17.87
CA SER A 220 1.70 24.58 17.44
C SER A 220 1.23 23.95 16.12
N TRP A 221 -0.08 23.97 15.86
CA TRP A 221 -0.63 23.55 14.56
C TRP A 221 -0.13 24.38 13.37
N ALA A 222 0.27 25.63 13.64
CA ALA A 222 0.84 26.50 12.62
C ALA A 222 2.24 26.04 12.16
N ASP A 223 2.97 25.37 13.06
CA ASP A 223 4.32 24.86 12.81
C ASP A 223 4.34 23.43 12.26
N ALA A 224 3.14 22.86 11.98
CA ALA A 224 2.98 21.50 11.48
C ALA A 224 3.74 21.27 10.17
N GLN A 225 4.57 20.24 10.16
CA GLN A 225 5.32 19.79 8.98
C GLN A 225 5.02 18.31 8.70
N PRO A 226 5.15 17.86 7.44
CA PRO A 226 5.07 16.44 7.11
C PRO A 226 6.02 15.60 7.99
N GLY A 227 5.53 14.47 8.49
CA GLY A 227 6.26 13.61 9.42
C GLY A 227 6.07 13.91 10.90
N ASP A 228 5.47 15.06 11.30
CA ASP A 228 5.10 15.31 12.70
C ASP A 228 3.97 14.36 13.12
N LEU A 229 3.84 14.08 14.43
CA LEU A 229 2.82 13.20 14.97
C LEU A 229 1.64 14.00 15.54
N VAL A 230 0.44 13.46 15.35
CA VAL A 230 -0.79 14.00 15.90
C VAL A 230 -1.49 13.00 16.78
N PHE A 231 -2.16 13.47 17.84
CA PHE A 231 -2.75 12.61 18.85
C PHE A 231 -4.20 13.02 19.14
N TYR A 232 -5.02 12.01 19.43
CA TYR A 232 -6.34 12.20 20.04
C TYR A 232 -6.20 12.52 21.53
N PRO A 233 -7.28 12.98 22.19
CA PRO A 233 -7.27 13.15 23.65
C PRO A 233 -6.74 11.89 24.36
N ASP A 234 -6.00 12.11 25.44
CA ASP A 234 -5.40 11.04 26.25
C ASP A 234 -4.47 10.08 25.50
N ASN A 235 -3.95 10.51 24.34
CA ASN A 235 -3.15 9.68 23.44
C ASN A 235 -3.86 8.37 23.04
N SER A 236 -5.20 8.42 22.94
CA SER A 236 -6.00 7.25 22.59
C SER A 236 -5.86 6.83 21.11
N HIS A 237 -5.30 7.71 20.27
CA HIS A 237 -4.99 7.46 18.87
C HIS A 237 -3.81 8.33 18.41
N VAL A 238 -3.12 7.89 17.36
CA VAL A 238 -1.97 8.60 16.80
C VAL A 238 -1.98 8.50 15.27
N GLY A 239 -1.51 9.55 14.61
CA GLY A 239 -1.29 9.63 13.18
C GLY A 239 -0.03 10.41 12.83
N ILE A 240 0.34 10.39 11.56
CA ILE A 240 1.48 11.10 10.98
C ILE A 240 0.94 12.21 10.07
N VAL A 241 1.42 13.43 10.22
CA VAL A 241 1.14 14.51 9.26
C VAL A 241 1.72 14.11 7.91
N GLY A 242 0.86 13.92 6.93
CA GLY A 242 1.27 13.57 5.57
C GLY A 242 1.62 14.80 4.73
N GLY A 243 0.89 15.89 4.94
CA GLY A 243 1.02 17.13 4.16
C GLY A 243 -0.23 17.98 4.28
N ARG A 244 -0.52 18.71 3.19
CA ARG A 244 -1.73 19.55 3.11
C ARG A 244 -2.46 19.29 1.80
N ASP A 245 -3.76 19.48 1.81
CA ASP A 245 -4.59 19.47 0.61
C ASP A 245 -4.47 20.77 -0.18
N ALA A 246 -5.20 20.88 -1.28
CA ALA A 246 -5.21 22.08 -2.14
C ALA A 246 -5.79 23.32 -1.44
N ASN A 247 -6.53 23.17 -0.33
CA ASN A 247 -7.08 24.25 0.48
C ASN A 247 -6.14 24.64 1.64
N GLY A 248 -4.99 23.95 1.79
CA GLY A 248 -4.05 24.14 2.88
C GLY A 248 -4.40 23.40 4.16
N GLU A 249 -5.46 22.56 4.17
CA GLU A 249 -5.85 21.76 5.33
C GLU A 249 -4.91 20.56 5.51
N LEU A 250 -4.62 20.23 6.78
CA LEU A 250 -3.73 19.12 7.09
C LEU A 250 -4.34 17.77 6.70
N LEU A 251 -3.53 16.95 6.07
CA LEU A 251 -3.78 15.55 5.76
C LEU A 251 -3.00 14.66 6.71
N ILE A 252 -3.69 13.73 7.36
CA ILE A 252 -3.13 12.83 8.37
C ILE A 252 -3.20 11.40 7.88
N ILE A 253 -2.06 10.70 7.94
CA ILE A 253 -1.96 9.28 7.61
C ILE A 253 -2.01 8.49 8.91
N HIS A 254 -2.95 7.58 9.05
CA HIS A 254 -3.10 6.80 10.28
C HIS A 254 -3.75 5.44 10.03
N CYS A 255 -3.46 4.45 10.89
CA CYS A 255 -4.16 3.18 10.88
C CYS A 255 -5.39 3.29 11.78
N ALA A 256 -6.58 3.29 11.18
CA ALA A 256 -7.83 3.63 11.84
C ALA A 256 -8.80 2.44 11.92
N SER A 257 -9.29 2.15 13.13
CA SER A 257 -10.23 1.04 13.38
C SER A 257 -11.56 1.22 12.63
N GLY A 258 -12.06 2.45 12.53
CA GLY A 258 -13.32 2.74 11.84
C GLY A 258 -13.27 2.47 10.33
N TYR A 259 -12.10 2.57 9.73
CA TYR A 259 -11.86 2.26 8.30
C TYR A 259 -11.29 0.85 8.10
N ASN A 260 -10.90 0.18 9.19
CA ASN A 260 -10.20 -1.11 9.17
C ASN A 260 -8.95 -1.09 8.25
N ASN A 261 -8.25 0.02 8.16
CA ASN A 261 -7.12 0.19 7.24
C ASN A 261 -6.23 1.38 7.63
N VAL A 262 -5.05 1.46 6.98
CA VAL A 262 -4.28 2.69 6.90
C VAL A 262 -4.94 3.61 5.90
N VAL A 263 -5.27 4.84 6.32
CA VAL A 263 -6.02 5.82 5.55
C VAL A 263 -5.40 7.21 5.64
N ILE A 264 -5.78 8.08 4.71
CA ILE A 264 -5.53 9.53 4.77
C ILE A 264 -6.85 10.22 5.10
N THR A 265 -6.85 11.05 6.15
CA THR A 265 -8.00 11.85 6.56
C THR A 265 -7.58 13.29 6.84
N GLY A 266 -8.55 14.17 7.13
CA GLY A 266 -8.28 15.46 7.76
C GLY A 266 -7.83 15.32 9.22
N LYS A 267 -7.67 16.46 9.89
CA LYS A 267 -7.22 16.51 11.30
C LYS A 267 -8.33 16.31 12.34
N GLU A 268 -9.56 16.00 11.92
CA GLU A 268 -10.71 15.87 12.81
C GLU A 268 -10.46 14.80 13.88
N GLY A 269 -10.71 15.17 15.13
CA GLY A 269 -10.47 14.31 16.30
C GLY A 269 -9.05 14.40 16.89
N PHE A 270 -8.06 14.85 16.12
CA PHE A 270 -6.73 15.11 16.64
C PHE A 270 -6.70 16.45 17.38
N THR A 271 -6.22 16.44 18.62
CA THR A 271 -6.26 17.61 19.52
C THR A 271 -4.88 18.16 19.85
N SER A 272 -3.83 17.38 19.62
CA SER A 272 -2.44 17.81 19.81
C SER A 272 -1.55 17.38 18.68
N ILE A 273 -0.46 18.11 18.50
CA ILE A 273 0.57 17.85 17.50
C ILE A 273 1.94 17.99 18.16
N SER A 274 2.86 17.08 17.82
CA SER A 274 4.19 17.05 18.43
C SER A 274 5.22 16.59 17.39
N ARG A 275 6.42 17.12 17.49
CA ARG A 275 7.55 16.83 16.62
C ARG A 275 8.41 15.74 17.21
N PRO A 276 8.61 14.61 16.50
CA PRO A 276 9.59 13.61 16.90
C PRO A 276 11.01 14.19 17.05
N ARG A 277 11.63 13.94 18.20
CA ARG A 277 13.05 14.31 18.41
C ARG A 277 14.03 13.50 17.53
N TYR A 278 13.51 12.57 16.76
CA TYR A 278 14.23 11.84 15.72
C TYR A 278 14.77 12.78 14.62
N TYR A 279 14.00 13.80 14.26
CA TYR A 279 14.49 14.80 13.29
C TYR A 279 15.49 15.70 14.00
N ALA A 280 16.77 15.59 13.61
CA ALA A 280 17.77 16.54 14.07
C ALA A 280 17.41 17.93 13.50
N GLU A 281 17.30 18.92 14.39
CA GLU A 281 17.24 20.31 13.99
C GLU A 281 18.64 20.84 13.65
#